data_d5bd7098bc998443334d34872edb2640
#
_entry.id   d5bd7098bc998443334d34872edb2640
#
_cell.length_a   1.000
_cell.length_b   1.000
_cell.length_c   1.000
_cell.angle_alpha   90.00
_cell.angle_beta   90.00
_cell.angle_gamma   90.00
#
_symmetry.space_group_name_H-M   'P 1'
#
loop_
_entity.id
_entity.type
_entity.pdbx_description
1 polymer ?
#
loop_
_entity_poly.entity_id
_entity_poly.type
_entity_poly.pdbx_seq_one_letter_code
_entity_poly.pdbx_strand_id
1 'polypeptide(L)'
;MDCIMEEVAILHSLDHPNIVKYYETYNDQKYIYLVMEYVSGQALFQKITEQENQTFNEMEAARYMKQLFQAINHCHAYNIVHRDIKPDNIMITDDDSVRLIDFGLSKASKGLRRMKTVAGTPYYMSPEVLDGAYTNKADLWSLGVILYTLVSGYLPF
;
A
#
# COMPACT_ATOMS: atom_id res chain seq x y z
N MET A 1 16.17 2.72 15.11
CA MET A 1 16.51 1.30 14.86
C MET A 1 15.25 0.41 14.91
N ASP A 2 14.35 0.65 15.86
CA ASP A 2 13.15 -0.20 16.06
C ASP A 2 12.15 -0.20 14.88
N CYS A 3 11.91 0.96 14.23
CA CYS A 3 10.98 1.06 13.10
C CYS A 3 11.41 0.23 11.86
N ILE A 4 12.71 0.23 11.53
CA ILE A 4 13.20 -0.53 10.37
C ILE A 4 13.14 -2.03 10.64
N MET A 5 13.40 -2.45 11.87
CA MET A 5 13.28 -3.86 12.24
C MET A 5 11.82 -4.34 12.27
N GLU A 6 10.86 -3.45 12.60
CA GLU A 6 9.42 -3.74 12.44
C GLU A 6 9.05 -3.91 10.97
N GLU A 7 9.51 -3.03 10.08
CA GLU A 7 9.29 -3.12 8.63
C GLU A 7 9.86 -4.43 8.06
N VAL A 8 11.11 -4.77 8.40
CA VAL A 8 11.74 -6.03 7.98
C VAL A 8 10.93 -7.24 8.45
N ALA A 9 10.48 -7.26 9.72
CA ALA A 9 9.68 -8.36 10.26
C ALA A 9 8.32 -8.48 9.55
N ILE A 10 7.70 -7.36 9.20
CA ILE A 10 6.45 -7.32 8.43
C ILE A 10 6.70 -7.89 7.02
N LEU A 11 7.67 -7.36 6.29
CA LEU A 11 7.99 -7.79 4.93
C LEU A 11 8.35 -9.29 4.87
N HIS A 12 9.12 -9.77 5.84
CA HIS A 12 9.49 -11.19 5.93
C HIS A 12 8.30 -12.12 6.15
N SER A 13 7.22 -11.63 6.77
CA SER A 13 6.01 -12.43 7.05
C SER A 13 5.02 -12.48 5.89
N LEU A 14 5.19 -11.63 4.87
CA LEU A 14 4.28 -11.50 3.75
C LEU A 14 4.84 -12.19 2.50
N ASP A 15 4.10 -13.17 1.98
CA ASP A 15 4.37 -13.81 0.69
C ASP A 15 3.08 -13.81 -0.14
N HIS A 16 2.98 -12.88 -1.09
CA HIS A 16 1.79 -12.69 -1.92
C HIS A 16 2.15 -12.12 -3.30
N PRO A 17 1.53 -12.59 -4.41
CA PRO A 17 1.88 -12.14 -5.77
C PRO A 17 1.68 -10.65 -6.03
N ASN A 18 0.90 -9.95 -5.22
CA ASN A 18 0.65 -8.51 -5.37
C ASN A 18 1.33 -7.67 -4.28
N ILE A 19 2.30 -8.22 -3.57
CA ILE A 19 3.15 -7.52 -2.59
C ILE A 19 4.60 -7.71 -3.03
N VAL A 20 5.41 -6.65 -2.93
CA VAL A 20 6.84 -6.73 -3.21
C VAL A 20 7.51 -7.80 -2.36
N LYS A 21 8.28 -8.67 -2.99
CA LYS A 21 8.97 -9.75 -2.27
C LYS A 21 10.21 -9.20 -1.58
N TYR A 22 10.32 -9.45 -0.29
CA TYR A 22 11.52 -9.22 0.49
C TYR A 22 12.44 -10.44 0.41
N TYR A 23 13.76 -10.23 0.29
CA TYR A 23 14.75 -11.29 0.26
C TYR A 23 15.60 -11.31 1.53
N GLU A 24 16.31 -10.24 1.83
CA GLU A 24 17.25 -10.21 2.93
C GLU A 24 17.60 -8.78 3.36
N THR A 25 18.22 -8.64 4.52
CA THR A 25 18.70 -7.37 5.06
C THR A 25 20.19 -7.47 5.39
N TYR A 26 20.94 -6.48 5.00
CA TYR A 26 22.31 -6.26 5.43
C TYR A 26 22.42 -4.99 6.24
N ASN A 27 23.37 -4.92 7.15
CA ASN A 27 23.70 -3.70 7.87
C ASN A 27 25.21 -3.48 7.90
N ASP A 28 25.60 -2.24 7.87
CA ASP A 28 26.96 -1.78 8.20
C ASP A 28 26.90 -0.78 9.36
N GLN A 29 28.04 -0.10 9.66
CA GLN A 29 28.08 0.88 10.75
C GLN A 29 27.23 2.13 10.50
N LYS A 30 26.74 2.36 9.27
CA LYS A 30 26.10 3.60 8.85
C LYS A 30 24.71 3.39 8.24
N TYR A 31 24.50 2.28 7.54
CA TYR A 31 23.29 2.02 6.76
C TYR A 31 22.71 0.63 7.00
N ILE A 32 21.41 0.52 6.84
CA ILE A 32 20.70 -0.75 6.72
C ILE A 32 20.21 -0.85 5.27
N TYR A 33 20.48 -1.99 4.64
CA TYR A 33 20.13 -2.28 3.23
C TYR A 33 19.08 -3.36 3.22
N LEU A 34 17.91 -3.04 2.66
CA LEU A 34 16.85 -4.02 2.39
C LEU A 34 16.95 -4.48 0.95
N VAL A 35 17.06 -5.76 0.75
CA VAL A 35 17.08 -6.39 -0.59
C VAL A 35 15.68 -6.91 -0.89
N MET A 36 15.08 -6.39 -1.94
CA MET A 36 13.72 -6.69 -2.34
C MET A 36 13.64 -7.01 -3.84
N GLU A 37 12.52 -7.58 -4.27
CA GLU A 37 12.18 -7.77 -5.67
C GLU A 37 12.32 -6.45 -6.43
N TYR A 38 13.02 -6.50 -7.58
CA TYR A 38 12.96 -5.40 -8.53
C TYR A 38 11.65 -5.48 -9.31
N VAL A 39 10.80 -4.51 -9.14
CA VAL A 39 9.51 -4.42 -9.84
C VAL A 39 9.69 -3.62 -11.11
N SER A 40 9.76 -4.30 -12.27
CA SER A 40 9.76 -3.66 -13.58
C SER A 40 8.36 -3.13 -13.89
N GLY A 41 8.27 -1.87 -14.35
CA GLY A 41 7.01 -1.19 -14.63
C GLY A 41 7.01 0.25 -14.12
N GLN A 42 5.84 0.80 -13.84
CA GLN A 42 5.69 2.19 -13.38
C GLN A 42 4.74 2.31 -12.20
N ALA A 43 4.85 3.39 -11.44
CA ALA A 43 3.91 3.70 -10.36
C ALA A 43 2.49 3.92 -10.93
N LEU A 44 1.48 3.48 -10.18
CA LEU A 44 0.07 3.71 -10.56
C LEU A 44 -0.22 5.20 -10.70
N PHE A 45 0.40 6.06 -9.90
CA PHE A 45 0.30 7.51 -10.04
C PHE A 45 0.71 7.98 -11.44
N GLN A 46 1.87 7.53 -11.93
CA GLN A 46 2.33 7.86 -13.28
C GLN A 46 1.37 7.32 -14.34
N LYS A 47 0.94 6.07 -14.19
CA LYS A 47 -0.01 5.45 -15.11
C LYS A 47 -1.35 6.19 -15.18
N ILE A 48 -1.84 6.75 -14.06
CA ILE A 48 -3.03 7.62 -14.02
C ILE A 48 -2.79 8.89 -14.85
N THR A 49 -1.65 9.56 -14.65
CA THR A 49 -1.36 10.84 -15.33
C THR A 49 -1.17 10.70 -16.83
N GLU A 50 -0.81 9.51 -17.31
CA GLU A 50 -0.64 9.18 -18.74
C GLU A 50 -1.99 8.85 -19.44
N GLN A 51 -3.05 8.55 -18.69
CA GLN A 51 -4.37 8.27 -19.27
C GLN A 51 -5.04 9.54 -19.78
N GLU A 52 -5.80 9.40 -20.86
CA GLU A 52 -6.70 10.45 -21.32
C GLU A 52 -7.73 10.76 -20.22
N ASN A 53 -7.85 12.05 -19.87
CA ASN A 53 -8.65 12.53 -18.74
C ASN A 53 -8.29 11.93 -17.36
N GLN A 54 -7.10 11.29 -17.25
CA GLN A 54 -6.62 10.64 -16.01
C GLN A 54 -7.55 9.52 -15.50
N THR A 55 -8.33 8.90 -16.40
CA THR A 55 -9.31 7.85 -16.06
C THR A 55 -8.98 6.52 -16.70
N PHE A 56 -9.33 5.44 -16.01
CA PHE A 56 -9.35 4.09 -16.54
C PHE A 56 -10.78 3.66 -16.87
N ASN A 57 -10.94 2.75 -17.82
CA ASN A 57 -12.23 2.11 -17.97
C ASN A 57 -12.53 1.20 -16.75
N GLU A 58 -13.81 0.93 -16.50
CA GLU A 58 -14.26 0.19 -15.31
C GLU A 58 -13.63 -1.21 -15.22
N MET A 59 -13.38 -1.87 -16.35
CA MET A 59 -12.81 -3.22 -16.38
C MET A 59 -11.34 -3.21 -15.92
N GLU A 60 -10.55 -2.24 -16.37
CA GLU A 60 -9.15 -2.07 -15.91
C GLU A 60 -9.08 -1.67 -14.45
N ALA A 61 -9.89 -0.69 -14.04
CA ALA A 61 -9.99 -0.28 -12.65
C ALA A 61 -10.37 -1.47 -11.75
N ALA A 62 -11.37 -2.25 -12.12
CA ALA A 62 -11.80 -3.44 -11.38
C ALA A 62 -10.68 -4.49 -11.28
N ARG A 63 -9.89 -4.69 -12.34
CA ARG A 63 -8.77 -5.64 -12.37
C ARG A 63 -7.66 -5.23 -11.40
N TYR A 64 -7.25 -3.95 -11.37
CA TYR A 64 -6.27 -3.46 -10.43
C TYR A 64 -6.78 -3.49 -9.00
N MET A 65 -8.02 -3.03 -8.78
CA MET A 65 -8.63 -3.04 -7.46
C MET A 65 -8.77 -4.44 -6.88
N LYS A 66 -9.14 -5.44 -7.70
CA LYS A 66 -9.20 -6.84 -7.25
C LYS A 66 -7.86 -7.30 -6.68
N GLN A 67 -6.76 -7.01 -7.36
CA GLN A 67 -5.42 -7.39 -6.92
C GLN A 67 -5.01 -6.63 -5.65
N LEU A 68 -5.33 -5.33 -5.56
CA LEU A 68 -5.09 -4.52 -4.35
C LEU A 68 -5.86 -5.05 -3.15
N PHE A 69 -7.15 -5.38 -3.33
CA PHE A 69 -7.95 -5.99 -2.26
C PHE A 69 -7.38 -7.33 -1.80
N GLN A 70 -6.86 -8.15 -2.72
CA GLN A 70 -6.21 -9.43 -2.37
C GLN A 70 -4.95 -9.18 -1.54
N ALA A 71 -4.08 -8.23 -1.94
CA ALA A 71 -2.88 -7.87 -1.20
C ALA A 71 -3.22 -7.36 0.21
N ILE A 72 -4.17 -6.44 0.34
CA ILE A 72 -4.56 -5.87 1.63
C ILE A 72 -5.27 -6.89 2.51
N ASN A 73 -6.11 -7.75 1.94
CA ASN A 73 -6.70 -8.86 2.70
C ASN A 73 -5.64 -9.80 3.24
N HIS A 74 -4.58 -10.08 2.46
CA HIS A 74 -3.44 -10.87 2.93
C HIS A 74 -2.74 -10.18 4.11
N CYS A 75 -2.41 -8.89 4.01
CA CYS A 75 -1.84 -8.13 5.13
C CYS A 75 -2.71 -8.21 6.38
N HIS A 76 -4.02 -7.98 6.24
CA HIS A 76 -4.97 -8.00 7.37
C HIS A 76 -5.12 -9.39 8.00
N ALA A 77 -5.00 -10.48 7.22
CA ALA A 77 -4.98 -11.84 7.74
C ALA A 77 -3.76 -12.11 8.66
N TYR A 78 -2.64 -11.42 8.41
CA TYR A 78 -1.45 -11.43 9.26
C TYR A 78 -1.48 -10.33 10.34
N ASN A 79 -2.62 -9.67 10.54
CA ASN A 79 -2.78 -8.53 11.47
C ASN A 79 -1.86 -7.34 11.14
N ILE A 80 -1.49 -7.16 9.91
CA ILE A 80 -0.68 -6.03 9.43
C ILE A 80 -1.60 -5.00 8.81
N VAL A 81 -1.46 -3.73 9.22
CA VAL A 81 -2.15 -2.58 8.65
C VAL A 81 -1.13 -1.73 7.91
N HIS A 82 -1.40 -1.41 6.65
CA HIS A 82 -0.46 -0.73 5.76
C HIS A 82 -0.29 0.75 6.08
N ARG A 83 -1.39 1.48 6.25
CA ARG A 83 -1.50 2.90 6.67
C ARG A 83 -1.04 3.96 5.67
N ASP A 84 -0.43 3.60 4.56
CA ASP A 84 -0.02 4.55 3.51
C ASP A 84 -0.33 4.00 2.10
N ILE A 85 -1.57 3.55 1.90
CA ILE A 85 -2.04 3.11 0.59
C ILE A 85 -2.33 4.32 -0.27
N LYS A 86 -1.55 4.49 -1.34
CA LYS A 86 -1.64 5.56 -2.33
C LYS A 86 -1.08 5.10 -3.67
N PRO A 87 -1.41 5.77 -4.78
CA PRO A 87 -0.92 5.39 -6.11
C PRO A 87 0.61 5.37 -6.24
N ASP A 88 1.33 6.18 -5.45
CA ASP A 88 2.81 6.22 -5.45
C ASP A 88 3.42 4.92 -4.91
N ASN A 89 2.73 4.25 -3.97
CA ASN A 89 3.17 3.01 -3.32
C ASN A 89 2.64 1.75 -4.02
N ILE A 90 2.10 1.90 -5.22
CA ILE A 90 1.56 0.83 -6.06
C ILE A 90 2.27 0.86 -7.40
N MET A 91 2.93 -0.24 -7.76
CA MET A 91 3.52 -0.42 -9.09
C MET A 91 2.59 -1.23 -9.98
N ILE A 92 2.51 -0.86 -11.24
CA ILE A 92 1.93 -1.67 -12.31
C ILE A 92 3.08 -2.21 -13.14
N THR A 93 3.24 -3.51 -13.13
CA THR A 93 4.32 -4.21 -13.80
C THR A 93 4.12 -4.23 -15.33
N ASP A 94 5.15 -4.59 -16.07
CA ASP A 94 5.10 -4.67 -17.55
C ASP A 94 4.10 -5.74 -18.04
N ASP A 95 3.80 -6.76 -17.23
CA ASP A 95 2.75 -7.76 -17.47
C ASP A 95 1.37 -7.34 -16.94
N ASP A 96 1.22 -6.07 -16.57
CA ASP A 96 -0.01 -5.44 -16.12
C ASP A 96 -0.57 -6.00 -14.81
N SER A 97 0.34 -6.48 -13.94
CA SER A 97 0.04 -6.92 -12.57
C SER A 97 0.31 -5.80 -11.56
N VAL A 98 -0.33 -5.88 -10.40
CA VAL A 98 -0.12 -4.93 -9.29
C VAL A 98 0.94 -5.44 -8.32
N ARG A 99 1.80 -4.54 -7.83
CA ARG A 99 2.71 -4.75 -6.69
C ARG A 99 2.60 -3.60 -5.69
N LEU A 100 2.25 -3.92 -4.46
CA LEU A 100 2.33 -2.99 -3.33
C LEU A 100 3.76 -2.97 -2.81
N ILE A 101 4.42 -1.79 -2.73
CA ILE A 101 5.89 -1.71 -2.63
C ILE A 101 6.45 -1.10 -1.34
N ASP A 102 5.70 -0.30 -0.59
CA ASP A 102 6.22 0.44 0.57
C ASP A 102 5.47 0.07 1.85
N PHE A 103 6.20 -0.49 2.82
CA PHE A 103 5.70 -0.90 4.13
C PHE A 103 6.30 -0.07 5.28
N GLY A 104 7.00 1.03 4.97
CA GLY A 104 7.70 1.87 5.94
C GLY A 104 6.80 2.49 7.02
N LEU A 105 5.51 2.65 6.75
CA LEU A 105 4.51 3.09 7.73
C LEU A 105 3.65 1.95 8.27
N SER A 106 3.83 0.72 7.81
CA SER A 106 3.00 -0.42 8.22
C SER A 106 3.18 -0.77 9.69
N LYS A 107 2.17 -1.38 10.28
CA LYS A 107 2.21 -1.78 11.70
C LYS A 107 1.49 -3.09 11.95
N ALA A 108 2.10 -3.94 12.78
CA ALA A 108 1.42 -5.10 13.34
C ALA A 108 0.34 -4.64 14.34
N SER A 109 -0.91 -5.02 14.07
CA SER A 109 -2.05 -4.72 14.92
C SER A 109 -2.36 -5.95 15.78
N LYS A 110 -2.44 -5.79 17.12
CA LYS A 110 -2.90 -6.86 18.02
C LYS A 110 -4.43 -6.95 17.99
N GLY A 111 -4.98 -7.55 16.92
CA GLY A 111 -6.42 -7.73 16.74
C GLY A 111 -7.18 -6.42 16.51
N LEU A 112 -8.39 -6.27 17.05
CA LEU A 112 -9.26 -5.08 16.89
C LEU A 112 -8.82 -3.87 17.74
N ARG A 113 -7.59 -3.82 18.24
CA ARG A 113 -7.11 -2.66 18.99
C ARG A 113 -7.00 -1.45 18.07
N ARG A 114 -7.57 -0.33 18.51
CA ARG A 114 -7.48 0.96 17.81
C ARG A 114 -6.05 1.48 17.84
N MET A 115 -5.55 1.85 16.67
CA MET A 115 -4.29 2.57 16.52
C MET A 115 -4.50 4.06 16.80
N LYS A 116 -3.47 4.73 17.33
CA LYS A 116 -3.55 6.14 17.75
C LYS A 116 -2.59 7.04 16.98
N THR A 117 -1.64 6.46 16.24
CA THR A 117 -0.64 7.25 15.52
C THR A 117 -1.22 7.70 14.20
N VAL A 118 -1.37 9.00 14.00
CA VAL A 118 -1.72 9.59 12.71
C VAL A 118 -0.53 9.40 11.77
N ALA A 119 -0.71 8.62 10.71
CA ALA A 119 0.31 8.34 9.71
C ALA A 119 -0.34 8.09 8.36
N GLY A 120 0.36 8.43 7.27
CA GLY A 120 -0.08 8.28 5.90
C GLY A 120 -0.17 9.60 5.14
N THR A 121 -0.63 9.54 3.90
CA THR A 121 -0.79 10.69 3.01
C THR A 121 -2.20 11.28 3.16
N PRO A 122 -2.36 12.58 3.49
CA PRO A 122 -3.65 13.17 3.91
C PRO A 122 -4.83 12.90 2.99
N TYR A 123 -4.65 12.97 1.68
CA TYR A 123 -5.73 12.77 0.70
C TYR A 123 -6.33 11.36 0.69
N TYR A 124 -5.63 10.38 1.23
CA TYR A 124 -6.02 8.97 1.28
C TYR A 124 -6.38 8.52 2.70
N MET A 125 -6.22 9.38 3.70
CA MET A 125 -6.54 9.05 5.10
C MET A 125 -8.03 9.00 5.34
N SER A 126 -8.47 7.99 6.11
CA SER A 126 -9.84 7.95 6.60
C SER A 126 -10.06 8.98 7.72
N PRO A 127 -11.30 9.46 7.93
CA PRO A 127 -11.63 10.38 9.02
C PRO A 127 -11.17 9.83 10.38
N GLU A 128 -11.31 8.52 10.63
CA GLU A 128 -10.92 7.88 11.89
C GLU A 128 -9.40 7.93 12.12
N VAL A 129 -8.58 7.99 11.07
CA VAL A 129 -7.13 8.19 11.20
C VAL A 129 -6.85 9.59 11.72
N LEU A 130 -7.53 10.58 11.18
CA LEU A 130 -7.42 11.99 11.61
C LEU A 130 -7.88 12.18 13.06
N ASP A 131 -8.91 11.45 13.49
CA ASP A 131 -9.40 11.41 14.87
C ASP A 131 -8.48 10.63 15.81
N GLY A 132 -7.46 9.92 15.30
CA GLY A 132 -6.48 9.18 16.10
C GLY A 132 -7.04 7.93 16.78
N ALA A 133 -8.06 7.27 16.21
CA ALA A 133 -8.65 6.05 16.78
C ALA A 133 -9.20 5.12 15.69
N TYR A 134 -8.34 4.41 14.97
CA TYR A 134 -8.68 3.62 13.77
C TYR A 134 -8.25 2.15 13.84
N THR A 135 -8.76 1.35 12.92
CA THR A 135 -8.44 -0.07 12.74
C THR A 135 -7.86 -0.32 11.34
N ASN A 136 -7.69 -1.58 10.96
CA ASN A 136 -7.30 -1.97 9.61
C ASN A 136 -8.29 -1.52 8.51
N LYS A 137 -9.52 -1.13 8.87
CA LYS A 137 -10.50 -0.59 7.92
C LYS A 137 -10.06 0.73 7.28
N ALA A 138 -9.10 1.44 7.88
CA ALA A 138 -8.50 2.64 7.29
C ALA A 138 -7.86 2.34 5.92
N ASP A 139 -7.26 1.16 5.74
CA ASP A 139 -6.71 0.74 4.43
C ASP A 139 -7.82 0.59 3.37
N LEU A 140 -9.02 0.15 3.77
CA LEU A 140 -10.15 0.01 2.85
C LEU A 140 -10.70 1.38 2.40
N TRP A 141 -10.65 2.39 3.27
CA TRP A 141 -10.95 3.77 2.88
C TRP A 141 -9.99 4.27 1.81
N SER A 142 -8.68 4.09 2.03
CA SER A 142 -7.65 4.49 1.06
C SER A 142 -7.85 3.79 -0.29
N LEU A 143 -8.20 2.50 -0.31
CA LEU A 143 -8.57 1.79 -1.53
C LEU A 143 -9.82 2.37 -2.20
N GLY A 144 -10.81 2.81 -1.43
CA GLY A 144 -12.00 3.51 -1.94
C GLY A 144 -11.64 4.84 -2.62
N VAL A 145 -10.73 5.62 -2.03
CA VAL A 145 -10.22 6.86 -2.64
C VAL A 145 -9.48 6.57 -3.95
N ILE A 146 -8.66 5.53 -3.99
CA ILE A 146 -7.97 5.10 -5.22
C ILE A 146 -8.99 4.70 -6.29
N LEU A 147 -9.95 3.85 -5.96
CA LEU A 147 -11.00 3.44 -6.90
C LEU A 147 -11.73 4.63 -7.49
N TYR A 148 -12.15 5.57 -6.62
CA TYR A 148 -12.80 6.80 -7.08
C TYR A 148 -11.90 7.56 -8.06
N THR A 149 -10.63 7.76 -7.72
CA THR A 149 -9.67 8.46 -8.58
C THR A 149 -9.46 7.76 -9.93
N LEU A 150 -9.39 6.42 -9.95
CA LEU A 150 -9.22 5.66 -11.19
C LEU A 150 -10.38 5.86 -12.17
N VAL A 151 -11.61 5.96 -11.69
CA VAL A 151 -12.79 6.07 -12.56
C VAL A 151 -13.23 7.50 -12.83
N SER A 152 -12.91 8.46 -11.95
CA SER A 152 -13.32 9.86 -12.08
C SER A 152 -12.22 10.79 -12.61
N GLY A 153 -10.94 10.44 -12.41
CA GLY A 153 -9.78 11.24 -12.79
C GLY A 153 -9.39 12.32 -11.76
N TYR A 154 -10.06 12.39 -10.61
CA TYR A 154 -9.76 13.36 -9.55
C TYR A 154 -10.02 12.77 -8.16
N LEU A 155 -9.46 13.41 -7.13
CA LEU A 155 -9.63 12.99 -5.74
C LEU A 155 -11.06 13.31 -5.25
N PRO A 156 -11.68 12.46 -4.39
CA PRO A 156 -13.03 12.69 -3.87
C PRO A 156 -13.10 13.80 -2.81
N PHE A 157 -11.93 14.15 -2.18
CA PHE A 157 -11.86 15.14 -1.09
C PHE A 157 -10.74 16.14 -1.31
#